data_b66a73be5f6c0dcb50804481473aac73
#
_entry.id   b66a73be5f6c0dcb50804481473aac73
#
_cell.length_a   1.000
_cell.length_b   1.000
_cell.length_c   1.000
_cell.angle_alpha   90.00
_cell.angle_beta   90.00
_cell.angle_gamma   90.00
#
_symmetry.space_group_name_H-M   'P 1'
#
loop_
_entity.id
_entity.type
_entity.pdbx_description
1 polymer ?
#
loop_
_entity_poly.entity_id
_entity_poly.type
_entity_poly.pdbx_seq_one_letter_code
_entity_poly.pdbx_strand_id
1 'polypeptide(L)'
;VFKSISLPIILVSVIEFGIFINMGIPAYTGSVLPFIASIVIGTIQLGATVDYAILLTNKYKKNRYNGFEKKEAITDALKNSAQSVMVSALTFFAATFGVALYSNIDMIGSLCMLMARGAIISMFVVILVLPSLFMVFDKVIIATSAGFKNKNKAV
;
A
#
# COMPACT_ATOMS: atom_id res chain seq x y z
N VAL A 1 -4.00 15.07 7.88
CA VAL A 1 -3.56 14.97 6.49
C VAL A 1 -4.75 14.75 5.55
N PHE A 2 -5.64 13.82 5.82
CA PHE A 2 -6.84 13.61 5.02
C PHE A 2 -8.06 14.19 5.73
N LYS A 3 -8.62 15.30 5.22
CA LYS A 3 -9.93 15.81 5.66
C LYS A 3 -11.08 14.99 5.04
N SER A 4 -10.92 13.65 5.02
CA SER A 4 -11.87 12.68 4.45
C SER A 4 -11.77 11.39 5.25
N ILE A 5 -12.89 10.81 5.62
CA ILE A 5 -12.97 9.53 6.36
C ILE A 5 -12.83 8.34 5.41
N SER A 6 -13.29 8.47 4.17
CA SER A 6 -13.27 7.38 3.18
C SER A 6 -11.86 6.98 2.75
N LEU A 7 -10.94 7.94 2.61
CA LEU A 7 -9.58 7.63 2.17
C LEU A 7 -8.81 6.70 3.11
N PRO A 8 -8.77 6.95 4.44
CA PRO A 8 -8.12 6.02 5.37
C PRO A 8 -8.73 4.61 5.33
N ILE A 9 -10.04 4.50 5.21
CA ILE A 9 -10.72 3.20 5.16
C ILE A 9 -10.28 2.42 3.91
N ILE A 10 -10.27 3.06 2.74
CA ILE A 10 -9.82 2.44 1.49
C ILE A 10 -8.35 2.02 1.60
N LEU A 11 -7.49 2.89 2.15
CA LEU A 11 -6.07 2.61 2.31
C LEU A 11 -5.83 1.39 3.21
N VAL A 12 -6.45 1.37 4.40
CA VAL A 12 -6.31 0.25 5.34
C VAL A 12 -6.83 -1.04 4.69
N SER A 13 -7.99 -1.02 4.03
CA SER A 13 -8.54 -2.21 3.35
C SER A 13 -7.59 -2.77 2.29
N VAL A 14 -6.93 -1.92 1.51
CA VAL A 14 -5.95 -2.35 0.48
C VAL A 14 -4.72 -2.96 1.13
N ILE A 15 -4.24 -2.37 2.21
CA ILE A 15 -3.05 -2.85 2.93
C ILE A 15 -3.36 -4.20 3.59
N GLU A 16 -4.49 -4.31 4.29
CA GLU A 16 -4.94 -5.57 4.89
C GLU A 16 -5.09 -6.67 3.83
N PHE A 17 -5.63 -6.36 2.67
CA PHE A 17 -5.71 -7.30 1.56
C PHE A 17 -4.33 -7.83 1.15
N GLY A 18 -3.31 -6.96 1.07
CA GLY A 18 -1.92 -7.36 0.80
C GLY A 18 -1.33 -8.26 1.90
N ILE A 19 -1.63 -7.95 3.18
CA ILE A 19 -1.21 -8.75 4.32
C ILE A 19 -1.86 -10.14 4.29
N PHE A 20 -3.17 -10.23 4.03
CA PHE A 20 -3.88 -11.50 3.92
C PHE A 20 -3.33 -12.39 2.80
N ILE A 21 -3.00 -11.82 1.63
CA ILE A 21 -2.35 -12.57 0.55
C ILE A 21 -1.01 -13.13 1.04
N ASN A 22 -0.18 -12.30 1.67
CA ASN A 22 1.13 -12.72 2.16
C ASN A 22 1.03 -13.83 3.22
N MET A 23 0.09 -13.71 4.15
CA MET A 23 -0.12 -14.69 5.21
C MET A 23 -0.84 -15.96 4.73
N GLY A 24 -1.57 -15.88 3.62
CA GLY A 24 -2.24 -17.04 3.03
C GLY A 24 -1.28 -18.01 2.32
N ILE A 25 -0.16 -17.52 1.76
CA ILE A 25 0.79 -18.34 1.02
C ILE A 25 1.36 -19.52 1.83
N PRO A 26 1.79 -19.35 3.11
CA PRO A 26 2.28 -20.45 3.94
C PRO A 26 1.29 -21.61 4.11
N ALA A 27 -0.02 -21.31 4.12
CA ALA A 27 -1.06 -22.35 4.20
C ALA A 27 -1.05 -23.28 2.97
N TYR A 28 -0.70 -22.74 1.79
CA TYR A 28 -0.57 -23.53 0.56
C TYR A 28 0.78 -24.26 0.47
N THR A 29 1.86 -23.66 1.02
CA THR A 29 3.19 -24.27 0.97
C THR A 29 3.47 -25.23 2.12
N GLY A 30 2.53 -25.40 3.06
CA GLY A 30 2.70 -26.27 4.23
C GLY A 30 3.78 -25.77 5.21
N SER A 31 4.19 -24.53 5.11
CA SER A 31 5.21 -23.94 5.98
C SER A 31 4.61 -23.62 7.36
N VAL A 32 5.23 -24.13 8.41
CA VAL A 32 4.82 -23.81 9.78
C VAL A 32 5.38 -22.44 10.16
N LEU A 33 4.48 -21.49 10.40
CA LEU A 33 4.86 -20.16 10.87
C LEU A 33 4.94 -20.13 12.39
N PRO A 34 6.00 -19.54 12.98
CA PRO A 34 6.02 -19.22 14.39
C PRO A 34 4.83 -18.31 14.76
N PHE A 35 4.19 -18.53 15.90
CA PHE A 35 3.03 -17.74 16.35
C PHE A 35 3.31 -16.22 16.34
N ILE A 36 4.50 -15.83 16.75
CA ILE A 36 4.94 -14.42 16.78
C ILE A 36 5.03 -13.84 15.36
N ALA A 37 5.32 -14.65 14.35
CA ALA A 37 5.47 -14.20 12.96
C ALA A 37 4.21 -13.51 12.44
N SER A 38 3.03 -14.02 12.75
CA SER A 38 1.75 -13.48 12.29
C SER A 38 1.53 -12.04 12.78
N ILE A 39 1.81 -11.79 14.05
CA ILE A 39 1.61 -10.48 14.67
C ILE A 39 2.66 -9.48 14.18
N VAL A 40 3.92 -9.87 14.17
CA VAL A 40 5.05 -9.01 13.79
C VAL A 40 4.95 -8.62 12.32
N ILE A 41 4.63 -9.56 11.44
CA ILE A 41 4.53 -9.30 9.99
C ILE A 41 3.38 -8.37 9.68
N GLY A 42 2.20 -8.59 10.25
CA GLY A 42 1.05 -7.70 10.07
C GLY A 42 1.41 -6.27 10.41
N THR A 43 2.02 -6.05 11.57
CA THR A 43 2.41 -4.71 12.03
C THR A 43 3.48 -4.05 11.15
N ILE A 44 4.54 -4.78 10.81
CA ILE A 44 5.67 -4.23 10.02
C ILE A 44 5.21 -3.99 8.58
N GLN A 45 4.49 -4.93 7.98
CA GLN A 45 4.00 -4.80 6.61
C GLN A 45 3.00 -3.65 6.50
N LEU A 46 2.10 -3.49 7.49
CA LEU A 46 1.20 -2.34 7.57
C LEU A 46 2.00 -1.02 7.56
N GLY A 47 2.99 -0.88 8.46
CA GLY A 47 3.80 0.32 8.57
C GLY A 47 4.54 0.66 7.28
N ALA A 48 5.20 -0.32 6.67
CA ALA A 48 5.96 -0.12 5.43
C ALA A 48 5.07 0.20 4.22
N THR A 49 3.84 -0.33 4.18
CA THR A 49 2.94 -0.16 3.02
C THR A 49 2.14 1.13 3.08
N VAL A 50 1.84 1.62 4.30
CA VAL A 50 1.08 2.86 4.51
C VAL A 50 1.73 4.04 3.78
N ASP A 51 3.04 4.18 3.84
CA ASP A 51 3.76 5.28 3.22
C ASP A 51 3.60 5.30 1.70
N TYR A 52 3.63 4.13 1.06
CA TYR A 52 3.42 4.01 -0.40
C TYR A 52 1.99 4.41 -0.79
N ALA A 53 1.03 3.95 -0.01
CA ALA A 53 -0.38 4.24 -0.24
C ALA A 53 -0.70 5.72 0.00
N ILE A 54 -0.13 6.34 1.03
CA ILE A 54 -0.26 7.78 1.30
C ILE A 54 0.37 8.62 0.20
N LEU A 55 1.56 8.25 -0.30
CA LEU A 55 2.24 8.97 -1.37
C LEU A 55 1.37 9.03 -2.63
N LEU A 56 0.86 7.89 -3.10
CA LEU A 56 -0.01 7.81 -4.27
C LEU A 56 -1.32 8.59 -4.05
N THR A 57 -1.93 8.45 -2.88
CA THR A 57 -3.18 9.13 -2.53
C THR A 57 -3.03 10.65 -2.53
N ASN A 58 -1.93 11.17 -1.97
CA ASN A 58 -1.67 12.61 -1.94
C ASN A 58 -1.48 13.18 -3.34
N LYS A 59 -0.76 12.45 -4.21
CA LYS A 59 -0.59 12.84 -5.62
C LYS A 59 -1.93 12.85 -6.36
N TYR A 60 -2.71 11.76 -6.23
CA TYR A 60 -4.04 11.67 -6.82
C TYR A 60 -4.94 12.82 -6.37
N LYS A 61 -5.02 13.06 -5.05
CA LYS A 61 -5.83 14.14 -4.48
C LYS A 61 -5.40 15.51 -4.99
N LYS A 62 -4.10 15.78 -5.07
CA LYS A 62 -3.55 17.03 -5.59
C LYS A 62 -3.96 17.25 -7.05
N ASN A 63 -3.85 16.21 -7.89
CA ASN A 63 -4.21 16.30 -9.30
C ASN A 63 -5.72 16.55 -9.48
N ARG A 64 -6.55 15.84 -8.72
CA ARG A 64 -8.00 16.08 -8.73
C ARG A 64 -8.37 17.50 -8.26
N TYR A 65 -7.66 18.02 -7.27
CA TYR A 65 -7.85 19.40 -6.80
C TYR A 65 -7.47 20.43 -7.87
N ASN A 66 -6.46 20.15 -8.69
CA ASN A 66 -6.04 20.99 -9.81
C ASN A 66 -6.98 20.92 -11.02
N GLY A 67 -8.03 20.10 -10.97
CA GLY A 67 -9.06 20.01 -12.02
C GLY A 67 -8.80 18.94 -13.08
N PHE A 68 -7.78 18.09 -12.90
CA PHE A 68 -7.55 16.96 -13.82
C PHE A 68 -8.73 15.99 -13.81
N GLU A 69 -9.02 15.41 -14.97
CA GLU A 69 -9.99 14.33 -15.06
C GLU A 69 -9.53 13.11 -14.25
N LYS A 70 -10.47 12.25 -13.87
CA LYS A 70 -10.26 11.08 -13.04
C LYS A 70 -9.16 10.16 -13.56
N LYS A 71 -9.19 9.83 -14.88
CA LYS A 71 -8.18 8.97 -15.51
C LYS A 71 -6.82 9.64 -15.58
N GLU A 72 -6.79 10.89 -15.95
CA GLU A 72 -5.57 11.68 -16.05
C GLU A 72 -4.91 11.85 -14.68
N ALA A 73 -5.70 12.19 -13.65
CA ALA A 73 -5.24 12.37 -12.29
C ALA A 73 -4.58 11.11 -11.72
N ILE A 74 -5.14 9.92 -11.98
CA ILE A 74 -4.58 8.67 -11.49
C ILE A 74 -3.34 8.24 -12.29
N THR A 75 -3.34 8.44 -13.61
CA THR A 75 -2.20 8.11 -14.47
C THR A 75 -0.98 8.96 -14.12
N ASP A 76 -1.17 10.26 -13.91
CA ASP A 76 -0.09 11.15 -13.50
C ASP A 76 0.38 10.84 -12.06
N ALA A 77 -0.53 10.57 -11.14
CA ALA A 77 -0.18 10.16 -9.79
C ALA A 77 0.65 8.87 -9.78
N LEU A 78 0.27 7.87 -10.58
CA LEU A 78 1.01 6.62 -10.75
C LEU A 78 2.40 6.88 -11.35
N LYS A 79 2.48 7.59 -12.47
CA LYS A 79 3.75 7.91 -13.14
C LYS A 79 4.76 8.57 -12.21
N ASN A 80 4.28 9.48 -11.37
CA ASN A 80 5.14 10.24 -10.46
C ASN A 80 5.42 9.55 -9.11
N SER A 81 4.67 8.50 -8.75
CA SER A 81 4.83 7.79 -7.46
C SER A 81 5.40 6.39 -7.62
N ALA A 82 5.17 5.71 -8.75
CA ALA A 82 5.56 4.33 -8.94
C ALA A 82 7.07 4.11 -8.76
N GLN A 83 7.90 5.01 -9.27
CA GLN A 83 9.34 4.92 -9.11
C GLN A 83 9.76 4.92 -7.63
N SER A 84 9.23 5.84 -6.83
CA SER A 84 9.54 5.92 -5.40
C SER A 84 9.04 4.68 -4.66
N VAL A 85 7.84 4.19 -4.99
CA VAL A 85 7.28 2.97 -4.39
C VAL A 85 8.14 1.76 -4.73
N MET A 86 8.54 1.60 -6.00
CA MET A 86 9.40 0.49 -6.42
C MET A 86 10.78 0.53 -5.75
N VAL A 87 11.43 1.68 -5.72
CA VAL A 87 12.75 1.81 -5.08
C VAL A 87 12.67 1.46 -3.60
N SER A 88 11.70 1.99 -2.87
CA SER A 88 11.52 1.71 -1.44
C SER A 88 11.19 0.24 -1.18
N ALA A 89 10.29 -0.35 -1.96
CA ALA A 89 9.93 -1.76 -1.81
C ALA A 89 11.10 -2.71 -2.12
N LEU A 90 11.87 -2.43 -3.18
CA LEU A 90 13.05 -3.22 -3.54
C LEU A 90 14.17 -3.07 -2.51
N THR A 91 14.37 -1.88 -1.96
CA THR A 91 15.36 -1.66 -0.88
C THR A 91 14.98 -2.44 0.37
N PHE A 92 13.72 -2.39 0.77
CA PHE A 92 13.22 -3.15 1.91
C PHE A 92 13.29 -4.67 1.66
N PHE A 93 12.94 -5.12 0.45
CA PHE A 93 13.10 -6.50 0.02
C PHE A 93 14.57 -6.95 0.11
N ALA A 94 15.50 -6.20 -0.47
CA ALA A 94 16.91 -6.55 -0.47
C ALA A 94 17.48 -6.65 0.96
N ALA A 95 17.13 -5.72 1.83
CA ALA A 95 17.56 -5.71 3.22
C ALA A 95 17.04 -6.94 3.98
N THR A 96 15.73 -7.22 3.90
CA THR A 96 15.12 -8.34 4.61
C THR A 96 15.53 -9.70 4.02
N PHE A 97 15.61 -9.80 2.70
CA PHE A 97 16.06 -11.01 2.02
C PHE A 97 17.53 -11.32 2.33
N GLY A 98 18.40 -10.30 2.38
CA GLY A 98 19.80 -10.46 2.78
C GLY A 98 19.91 -11.05 4.19
N VAL A 99 19.15 -10.53 5.15
CA VAL A 99 19.13 -11.09 6.51
C VAL A 99 18.59 -12.51 6.53
N ALA A 100 17.54 -12.81 5.74
CA ALA A 100 16.97 -14.16 5.66
C ALA A 100 17.99 -15.21 5.18
N LEU A 101 18.87 -14.84 4.24
CA LEU A 101 19.91 -15.74 3.71
C LEU A 101 21.08 -15.94 4.68
N TYR A 102 21.43 -14.91 5.44
CA TYR A 102 22.61 -14.94 6.34
C TYR A 102 22.29 -15.40 7.77
N SER A 103 21.03 -15.42 8.14
CA SER A 103 20.63 -15.76 9.52
C SER A 103 20.76 -17.26 9.78
N ASN A 104 21.53 -17.61 10.81
CA ASN A 104 21.62 -18.98 11.32
C ASN A 104 20.49 -19.33 12.32
N ILE A 105 19.57 -18.38 12.58
CA ILE A 105 18.44 -18.56 13.49
C ILE A 105 17.19 -18.74 12.62
N ASP A 106 16.63 -19.94 12.62
CA ASP A 106 15.47 -20.32 11.78
C ASP A 106 14.28 -19.37 11.92
N MET A 107 14.02 -18.88 13.13
CA MET A 107 12.92 -17.95 13.40
C MET A 107 13.15 -16.59 12.71
N ILE A 108 14.38 -16.05 12.78
CA ILE A 108 14.73 -14.79 12.15
C ILE A 108 14.71 -14.93 10.62
N GLY A 109 15.28 -16.01 10.10
CA GLY A 109 15.28 -16.32 8.68
C GLY A 109 13.86 -16.40 8.12
N SER A 110 12.97 -17.11 8.79
CA SER A 110 11.56 -17.26 8.41
C SER A 110 10.81 -15.93 8.43
N LEU A 111 10.99 -15.12 9.48
CA LEU A 111 10.40 -13.78 9.59
C LEU A 111 10.86 -12.85 8.47
N CYS A 112 12.18 -12.79 8.24
CA CYS A 112 12.75 -11.93 7.21
C CYS A 112 12.33 -12.36 5.80
N MET A 113 12.21 -13.65 5.52
CA MET A 113 11.70 -14.18 4.25
C MET A 113 10.23 -13.77 4.02
N LEU A 114 9.40 -13.85 5.06
CA LEU A 114 8.01 -13.41 5.00
C LEU A 114 7.90 -11.89 4.78
N MET A 115 8.76 -11.09 5.42
CA MET A 115 8.81 -9.65 5.23
C MET A 115 9.26 -9.29 3.82
N ALA A 116 10.28 -9.93 3.30
CA ALA A 116 10.78 -9.73 1.94
C ALA A 116 9.66 -10.01 0.91
N ARG A 117 8.99 -11.15 1.02
CA ARG A 117 7.85 -11.49 0.17
C ARG A 117 6.70 -10.50 0.33
N GLY A 118 6.41 -10.09 1.56
CA GLY A 118 5.38 -9.09 1.87
C GLY A 118 5.65 -7.74 1.20
N ALA A 119 6.89 -7.30 1.13
CA ALA A 119 7.28 -6.06 0.44
C ALA A 119 6.91 -6.07 -1.05
N ILE A 120 7.22 -7.17 -1.73
CA ILE A 120 6.88 -7.34 -3.17
C ILE A 120 5.36 -7.40 -3.37
N ILE A 121 4.64 -8.18 -2.57
CA ILE A 121 3.18 -8.27 -2.64
C ILE A 121 2.56 -6.89 -2.42
N SER A 122 2.98 -6.17 -1.38
CA SER A 122 2.47 -4.83 -1.06
C SER A 122 2.74 -3.83 -2.18
N MET A 123 3.91 -3.88 -2.81
CA MET A 123 4.24 -3.04 -3.96
C MET A 123 3.23 -3.26 -5.11
N PHE A 124 2.97 -4.51 -5.48
CA PHE A 124 2.00 -4.82 -6.54
C PHE A 124 0.58 -4.40 -6.15
N VAL A 125 0.17 -4.67 -4.92
CA VAL A 125 -1.17 -4.29 -4.42
C VAL A 125 -1.35 -2.77 -4.47
N VAL A 126 -0.37 -1.98 -4.02
CA VAL A 126 -0.45 -0.52 -4.06
C VAL A 126 -0.45 0.02 -5.49
N ILE A 127 0.36 -0.55 -6.39
CA ILE A 127 0.45 -0.05 -7.78
C ILE A 127 -0.76 -0.45 -8.63
N LEU A 128 -1.37 -1.62 -8.40
CA LEU A 128 -2.45 -2.16 -9.22
C LEU A 128 -3.84 -1.98 -8.60
N VAL A 129 -3.99 -2.37 -7.33
CA VAL A 129 -5.30 -2.39 -6.67
C VAL A 129 -5.73 -1.00 -6.22
N LEU A 130 -4.82 -0.22 -5.62
CA LEU A 130 -5.17 1.10 -5.11
C LEU A 130 -5.66 2.09 -6.19
N PRO A 131 -5.03 2.20 -7.38
CA PRO A 131 -5.56 3.03 -8.46
C PRO A 131 -6.92 2.57 -8.95
N SER A 132 -7.13 1.26 -9.04
CA SER A 132 -8.42 0.69 -9.46
C SER A 132 -9.54 1.06 -8.48
N LEU A 133 -9.27 0.98 -7.19
CA LEU A 133 -10.21 1.41 -6.15
C LEU A 133 -10.48 2.91 -6.20
N PHE A 134 -9.49 3.74 -6.44
CA PHE A 134 -9.71 5.18 -6.62
C PHE A 134 -10.60 5.48 -7.82
N MET A 135 -10.51 4.71 -8.90
CA MET A 135 -11.39 4.84 -10.05
C MET A 135 -12.85 4.45 -9.74
N VAL A 136 -13.06 3.43 -8.92
CA VAL A 136 -14.40 2.99 -8.51
C VAL A 136 -15.01 3.94 -7.49
N PHE A 137 -14.26 4.30 -6.47
CA PHE A 137 -14.74 5.09 -5.33
C PHE A 137 -14.51 6.60 -5.46
N ASP A 138 -14.12 7.11 -6.64
CA ASP A 138 -13.86 8.55 -6.86
C ASP A 138 -15.02 9.44 -6.43
N LYS A 139 -16.27 9.06 -6.75
CA LYS A 139 -17.48 9.80 -6.34
C LYS A 139 -17.61 9.88 -4.81
N VAL A 140 -17.32 8.81 -4.10
CA VAL A 140 -17.38 8.74 -2.63
C VAL A 140 -16.24 9.57 -2.02
N ILE A 141 -15.05 9.50 -2.60
CA ILE A 141 -13.88 10.26 -2.16
C ILE A 141 -14.14 11.77 -2.30
N ILE A 142 -14.69 12.22 -3.43
CA ILE A 142 -15.04 13.63 -3.66
C ILE A 142 -16.15 14.09 -2.72
N ALA A 143 -17.20 13.28 -2.54
CA ALA A 143 -18.32 13.61 -1.66
C ALA A 143 -17.91 13.75 -0.18
N THR A 144 -16.96 12.93 0.26
CA THR A 144 -16.53 12.86 1.67
C THR A 144 -15.32 13.77 1.96
N SER A 145 -14.65 14.30 0.92
CA SER A 145 -13.48 15.15 1.08
C SER A 145 -13.87 16.64 1.14
N ALA A 146 -13.70 17.25 2.29
CA ALA A 146 -14.06 18.66 2.54
C ALA A 146 -13.35 19.67 1.62
N GLY A 147 -12.23 19.29 0.97
CA GLY A 147 -11.48 20.15 0.06
C GLY A 147 -12.11 20.34 -1.33
N PHE A 148 -12.96 19.42 -1.78
CA PHE A 148 -13.62 19.49 -3.09
C PHE A 148 -14.95 20.25 -3.05
N LYS A 149 -15.55 20.39 -1.86
CA LYS A 149 -16.87 21.04 -1.68
C LYS A 149 -16.84 22.56 -1.90
N ASN A 150 -15.68 23.20 -1.82
CA ASN A 150 -15.57 24.65 -1.93
C ASN A 150 -15.41 25.19 -3.37
N LYS A 151 -15.08 24.35 -4.35
CA LYS A 151 -14.88 24.83 -5.73
C LYS A 151 -16.16 24.80 -6.56
N ASN A 152 -17.14 23.96 -6.20
CA ASN A 152 -18.47 23.91 -6.87
C ASN A 152 -19.47 24.93 -6.32
N LYS A 153 -19.09 25.76 -5.34
CA LYS A 153 -19.92 26.89 -4.84
C LYS A 153 -19.50 28.26 -5.38
N ALA A 154 -18.47 28.32 -6.24
CA ALA A 154 -17.93 29.56 -6.80
C ALA A 154 -18.13 29.65 -8.33
N VAL A 155 -19.22 29.03 -8.85
CA VAL A 155 -19.75 29.28 -10.20
C VAL A 155 -21.24 29.53 -10.09
#